data_6e114315dd7671c6c0f92f598ea4485b
#
_entry.id   6e114315dd7671c6c0f92f598ea4485b
#
_cell.length_a   1.000
_cell.length_b   1.000
_cell.length_c   1.000
_cell.angle_alpha   90.00
_cell.angle_beta   90.00
_cell.angle_gamma   90.00
#
_symmetry.space_group_name_H-M   'P 1'
#
loop_
_entity.id
_entity.type
_entity.pdbx_description
1 polymer ?
#
loop_
_entity_poly.entity_id
_entity_poly.type
_entity_poly.pdbx_seq_one_letter_code
_entity_poly.pdbx_strand_id
1 'polypeptide(L)'
;SSDLRNTSFACAKMERMRIADVEEDIDHELVSKEQIDAKIHEMAALASEDYRDKNPLLVAVLKGAVNTLVAFTEAMSIPVQIDFMSLSSYGSGTVSSGEVTVRQDLSADVRGRHILIVEDIVDSGRTLAWLVAELKRRGAASVEVFALLSKPSRREVDVDVKYAGYEIPDEFVVGFGLDFDERYRNLDSIAVLKPSVYQGVQA
;
A
#
# COMPACT_ATOMS: atom_id res chain seq x y z
N SER A 1 38.95 -16.80 10.02
CA SER A 1 38.27 -18.05 9.66
C SER A 1 37.07 -18.20 10.57
N SER A 2 35.90 -17.86 10.10
CA SER A 2 34.65 -17.94 10.78
C SER A 2 33.85 -19.11 10.20
N ASP A 3 33.84 -20.22 10.95
CA ASP A 3 32.92 -21.32 10.72
C ASP A 3 31.48 -20.87 10.95
N LEU A 4 30.80 -20.45 9.90
CA LEU A 4 29.35 -20.49 9.85
C LEU A 4 28.97 -21.98 9.71
N ARG A 5 28.81 -22.66 10.83
CA ARG A 5 28.31 -24.03 10.85
C ARG A 5 26.91 -24.02 10.26
N ASN A 6 26.82 -24.68 9.15
CA ASN A 6 25.60 -25.00 8.43
C ASN A 6 24.70 -25.85 9.33
N THR A 7 23.97 -25.24 10.23
CA THR A 7 22.82 -25.87 10.90
C THR A 7 21.75 -26.00 9.84
N SER A 8 21.65 -27.17 9.24
CA SER A 8 20.50 -27.60 8.47
C SER A 8 19.28 -27.60 9.41
N PHE A 9 18.69 -26.41 9.58
CA PHE A 9 17.30 -26.37 9.97
C PHE A 9 16.54 -26.99 8.80
N ALA A 10 15.96 -28.15 9.02
CA ALA A 10 14.89 -28.62 8.16
C ALA A 10 13.87 -27.49 8.14
N CYS A 11 13.88 -26.70 7.08
CA CYS A 11 12.89 -25.64 6.85
C CYS A 11 11.57 -26.39 6.69
N ALA A 12 10.85 -26.57 7.79
CA ALA A 12 9.44 -26.88 7.71
C ALA A 12 8.89 -25.82 6.76
N LYS A 13 8.29 -26.26 5.65
CA LYS A 13 7.73 -25.38 4.62
C LYS A 13 6.78 -24.43 5.35
N MET A 14 7.28 -23.25 5.70
CA MET A 14 6.46 -22.21 6.32
C MET A 14 5.48 -21.79 5.25
N GLU A 15 4.29 -22.35 5.33
CA GLU A 15 3.21 -21.98 4.44
C GLU A 15 2.75 -20.57 4.82
N ARG A 16 2.68 -19.68 3.83
CA ARG A 16 2.09 -18.36 4.02
C ARG A 16 0.61 -18.54 4.33
N MET A 17 0.02 -17.63 5.09
CA MET A 17 -1.43 -17.59 5.32
C MET A 17 -2.15 -17.42 4.00
N ARG A 18 -3.08 -18.30 3.72
CA ARG A 18 -3.88 -18.33 2.50
C ARG A 18 -5.36 -18.19 2.85
N ILE A 19 -6.18 -17.89 1.86
CA ILE A 19 -7.65 -17.79 2.01
C ILE A 19 -8.24 -19.06 2.63
N ALA A 20 -7.71 -20.25 2.28
CA ALA A 20 -8.14 -21.52 2.87
C ALA A 20 -8.03 -21.59 4.40
N ASP A 21 -7.12 -20.80 4.98
CA ASP A 21 -6.92 -20.75 6.44
C ASP A 21 -7.94 -19.86 7.16
N VAL A 22 -8.72 -19.06 6.41
CA VAL A 22 -9.73 -18.09 6.88
C VAL A 22 -10.99 -18.10 6.02
N GLU A 23 -11.29 -19.23 5.38
CA GLU A 23 -12.40 -19.39 4.43
C GLU A 23 -13.77 -19.02 5.05
N GLU A 24 -13.92 -19.19 6.36
CA GLU A 24 -15.15 -18.84 7.08
C GLU A 24 -15.44 -17.31 7.03
N ASP A 25 -14.39 -16.48 6.96
CA ASP A 25 -14.47 -15.03 6.98
C ASP A 25 -14.51 -14.40 5.58
N ILE A 26 -14.02 -15.12 4.56
CA ILE A 26 -13.84 -14.61 3.19
C ILE A 26 -15.03 -15.01 2.31
N ASP A 27 -15.53 -14.04 1.55
CA ASP A 27 -16.55 -14.28 0.53
C ASP A 27 -15.92 -14.86 -0.73
N HIS A 28 -14.93 -14.18 -1.31
CA HIS A 28 -14.17 -14.64 -2.47
C HIS A 28 -12.80 -13.95 -2.58
N GLU A 29 -11.90 -14.55 -3.36
CA GLU A 29 -10.66 -13.91 -3.77
C GLU A 29 -10.95 -12.89 -4.88
N LEU A 30 -10.47 -11.65 -4.69
CA LEU A 30 -10.65 -10.58 -5.67
C LEU A 30 -9.46 -10.42 -6.61
N VAL A 31 -8.23 -10.47 -6.05
CA VAL A 31 -6.98 -10.40 -6.81
C VAL A 31 -6.02 -11.43 -6.26
N SER A 32 -5.61 -12.38 -7.10
CA SER A 32 -4.68 -13.43 -6.68
C SER A 32 -3.25 -12.90 -6.50
N LYS A 33 -2.43 -13.69 -5.81
CA LYS A 33 -1.02 -13.37 -5.61
C LYS A 33 -0.28 -13.17 -6.93
N GLU A 34 -0.53 -14.03 -7.91
CA GLU A 34 0.10 -13.98 -9.23
C GLU A 34 -0.30 -12.72 -10.00
N GLN A 35 -1.57 -12.31 -9.87
CA GLN A 35 -2.06 -11.06 -10.46
C GLN A 35 -1.41 -9.84 -9.80
N ILE A 36 -1.30 -9.84 -8.46
CA ILE A 36 -0.61 -8.78 -7.72
C ILE A 36 0.83 -8.65 -8.20
N ASP A 37 1.57 -9.76 -8.25
CA ASP A 37 2.97 -9.77 -8.66
C ASP A 37 3.14 -9.27 -10.10
N ALA A 38 2.33 -9.77 -11.02
CA ALA A 38 2.39 -9.35 -12.41
C ALA A 38 2.14 -7.83 -12.55
N LYS A 39 1.13 -7.30 -11.85
CA LYS A 39 0.80 -5.87 -11.90
C LYS A 39 1.89 -4.99 -11.27
N ILE A 40 2.44 -5.41 -10.14
CA ILE A 40 3.54 -4.69 -9.49
C ILE A 40 4.77 -4.66 -10.40
N HIS A 41 5.13 -5.77 -11.03
CA HIS A 41 6.27 -5.81 -11.96
C HIS A 41 6.04 -4.91 -13.18
N GLU A 42 4.83 -4.91 -13.74
CA GLU A 42 4.47 -4.02 -14.85
C GLU A 42 4.67 -2.55 -14.49
N MET A 43 4.10 -2.11 -13.36
CA MET A 43 4.15 -0.72 -12.93
C MET A 43 5.57 -0.31 -12.46
N ALA A 44 6.29 -1.19 -11.80
CA ALA A 44 7.67 -0.95 -11.38
C ALA A 44 8.63 -0.81 -12.58
N ALA A 45 8.40 -1.56 -13.66
CA ALA A 45 9.16 -1.41 -14.88
C ALA A 45 8.97 -0.03 -15.53
N LEU A 46 7.71 0.43 -15.64
CA LEU A 46 7.39 1.78 -16.13
C LEU A 46 8.00 2.87 -15.24
N ALA A 47 7.85 2.73 -13.91
CA ALA A 47 8.44 3.67 -12.97
C ALA A 47 9.97 3.68 -13.04
N SER A 48 10.61 2.52 -13.19
CA SER A 48 12.07 2.44 -13.33
C SER A 48 12.59 3.20 -14.55
N GLU A 49 11.86 3.16 -15.65
CA GLU A 49 12.20 3.93 -16.85
C GLU A 49 12.04 5.44 -16.62
N ASP A 50 10.90 5.85 -16.06
CA ASP A 50 10.59 7.24 -15.79
C ASP A 50 11.53 7.91 -14.77
N TYR A 51 12.07 7.12 -13.83
CA TYR A 51 12.93 7.58 -12.74
C TYR A 51 14.41 7.23 -12.91
N ARG A 52 14.85 6.74 -14.06
CA ARG A 52 16.20 6.19 -14.32
C ARG A 52 17.32 7.03 -13.72
N ASP A 53 17.32 8.34 -13.89
CA ASP A 53 18.39 9.23 -13.44
C ASP A 53 17.93 10.19 -12.32
N LYS A 54 16.81 9.91 -11.65
CA LYS A 54 16.18 10.83 -10.70
C LYS A 54 16.40 10.47 -9.23
N ASN A 55 16.98 9.30 -8.92
CA ASN A 55 17.18 8.82 -7.54
C ASN A 55 15.90 8.99 -6.69
N PRO A 56 14.80 8.30 -7.02
CA PRO A 56 13.51 8.54 -6.40
C PRO A 56 13.48 8.15 -4.93
N LEU A 57 12.68 8.90 -4.15
CA LEU A 57 12.27 8.53 -2.81
C LEU A 57 10.86 7.93 -2.90
N LEU A 58 10.74 6.64 -2.58
CA LEU A 58 9.46 5.95 -2.47
C LEU A 58 8.91 6.19 -1.06
N VAL A 59 7.68 6.67 -0.98
CA VAL A 59 7.01 7.00 0.29
C VAL A 59 5.73 6.17 0.42
N ALA A 60 5.58 5.45 1.53
CA ALA A 60 4.35 4.72 1.82
C ALA A 60 3.70 5.19 3.12
N VAL A 61 2.37 5.15 3.15
CA VAL A 61 1.60 5.44 4.36
C VAL A 61 1.38 4.15 5.17
N LEU A 62 1.84 4.17 6.41
CA LEU A 62 1.68 3.05 7.35
C LEU A 62 0.20 2.90 7.75
N LYS A 63 -0.33 1.66 7.89
CA LYS A 63 0.39 0.36 7.83
C LYS A 63 0.11 -0.39 6.51
N GLY A 64 -1.02 -0.13 5.84
CA GLY A 64 -1.53 -0.91 4.72
C GLY A 64 -0.53 -1.06 3.58
N ALA A 65 0.07 0.05 3.17
CA ALA A 65 0.96 0.10 2.01
C ALA A 65 2.33 -0.61 2.19
N VAL A 66 2.63 -1.19 3.37
CA VAL A 66 3.93 -1.82 3.63
C VAL A 66 4.23 -2.95 2.65
N ASN A 67 3.29 -3.88 2.46
CA ASN A 67 3.49 -5.02 1.57
C ASN A 67 3.65 -4.57 0.11
N THR A 68 2.84 -3.59 -0.28
CA THR A 68 2.90 -2.99 -1.62
C THR A 68 4.24 -2.29 -1.85
N LEU A 69 4.73 -1.50 -0.89
CA LEU A 69 6.03 -0.84 -1.01
C LEU A 69 7.18 -1.84 -1.15
N VAL A 70 7.21 -2.88 -0.31
CA VAL A 70 8.27 -3.90 -0.35
C VAL A 70 8.28 -4.58 -1.70
N ALA A 71 7.13 -5.09 -2.16
CA ALA A 71 7.04 -5.78 -3.44
C ALA A 71 7.39 -4.86 -4.63
N PHE A 72 6.94 -3.60 -4.59
CA PHE A 72 7.24 -2.62 -5.62
C PHE A 72 8.75 -2.29 -5.65
N THR A 73 9.36 -2.11 -4.49
CA THR A 73 10.80 -1.83 -4.36
C THR A 73 11.65 -2.98 -4.90
N GLU A 74 11.28 -4.24 -4.59
CA GLU A 74 11.96 -5.44 -5.09
C GLU A 74 11.86 -5.58 -6.61
N ALA A 75 10.78 -5.09 -7.21
CA ALA A 75 10.56 -5.11 -8.66
C ALA A 75 11.23 -3.95 -9.42
N MET A 76 11.70 -2.89 -8.72
CA MET A 76 12.39 -1.78 -9.34
C MET A 76 13.77 -2.18 -9.85
N SER A 77 14.11 -1.78 -11.09
CA SER A 77 15.40 -2.07 -11.72
C SER A 77 16.44 -0.95 -11.55
N ILE A 78 16.15 0.06 -10.75
CA ILE A 78 17.03 1.19 -10.42
C ILE A 78 17.19 1.32 -8.90
N PRO A 79 18.28 1.93 -8.42
CA PRO A 79 18.41 2.25 -6.98
C PRO A 79 17.31 3.20 -6.53
N VAL A 80 16.73 2.90 -5.38
CA VAL A 80 15.66 3.72 -4.76
C VAL A 80 15.97 3.95 -3.28
N GLN A 81 15.40 5.00 -2.72
CA GLN A 81 15.32 5.21 -1.28
C GLN A 81 13.87 5.00 -0.84
N ILE A 82 13.68 4.57 0.39
CA ILE A 82 12.34 4.39 0.96
C ILE A 82 12.20 5.18 2.25
N ASP A 83 11.00 5.69 2.50
CA ASP A 83 10.61 6.29 3.77
C ASP A 83 9.11 6.07 4.02
N PHE A 84 8.67 6.34 5.23
CA PHE A 84 7.31 6.06 5.68
C PHE A 84 6.70 7.27 6.36
N MET A 85 5.40 7.47 6.17
CA MET A 85 4.58 8.35 6.97
C MET A 85 3.50 7.57 7.70
N SER A 86 3.13 8.03 8.89
CA SER A 86 1.91 7.56 9.56
C SER A 86 0.93 8.72 9.66
N LEU A 87 -0.20 8.54 9.03
CA LEU A 87 -1.28 9.53 8.96
C LEU A 87 -2.50 9.01 9.69
N SER A 88 -3.27 9.89 10.31
CA SER A 88 -4.61 9.57 10.79
C SER A 88 -5.58 10.63 10.28
N SER A 89 -6.70 10.18 9.70
CA SER A 89 -7.85 11.04 9.50
C SER A 89 -8.58 11.16 10.83
N TYR A 90 -8.73 12.36 11.37
CA TYR A 90 -9.50 12.59 12.59
C TYR A 90 -10.99 12.42 12.29
N GLY A 91 -11.63 11.45 12.95
CA GLY A 91 -13.08 11.27 12.92
C GLY A 91 -13.53 9.83 13.11
N SER A 92 -13.58 9.34 14.36
CA SER A 92 -14.50 8.24 14.77
C SER A 92 -15.92 8.77 15.03
N GLY A 93 -16.34 9.84 14.35
CA GLY A 93 -17.66 10.45 14.48
C GLY A 93 -18.23 10.81 13.10
N THR A 94 -19.54 10.90 13.02
CA THR A 94 -20.37 11.10 11.81
C THR A 94 -20.10 12.38 10.99
N VAL A 95 -19.10 13.19 11.37
CA VAL A 95 -18.62 14.35 10.61
C VAL A 95 -17.09 14.37 10.65
N SER A 96 -16.43 13.88 9.61
CA SER A 96 -15.00 14.04 9.43
C SER A 96 -14.68 15.50 9.11
N SER A 97 -13.91 16.20 9.94
CA SER A 97 -13.43 17.57 9.69
C SER A 97 -12.51 17.66 8.45
N GLY A 98 -12.12 16.53 7.88
CA GLY A 98 -11.19 16.47 6.74
C GLY A 98 -9.72 16.78 7.11
N GLU A 99 -9.43 17.02 8.37
CA GLU A 99 -8.06 17.27 8.83
C GLU A 99 -7.26 15.97 8.90
N VAL A 100 -6.13 15.94 8.19
CA VAL A 100 -5.15 14.85 8.27
C VAL A 100 -4.12 15.21 9.32
N THR A 101 -3.95 14.33 10.31
CA THR A 101 -2.93 14.49 11.34
C THR A 101 -1.73 13.59 11.03
N VAL A 102 -0.53 14.19 11.04
CA VAL A 102 0.74 13.45 10.89
C VAL A 102 1.12 12.87 12.26
N ARG A 103 1.11 11.56 12.40
CA ARG A 103 1.58 10.84 13.61
C ARG A 103 3.08 10.58 13.57
N GLN A 104 3.58 10.24 12.39
CA GLN A 104 4.99 10.06 12.11
C GLN A 104 5.31 10.71 10.78
N ASP A 105 6.28 11.61 10.77
CA ASP A 105 6.74 12.29 9.56
C ASP A 105 7.90 11.55 8.91
N LEU A 106 8.21 11.94 7.66
CA LEU A 106 9.37 11.45 6.93
C LEU A 106 10.67 11.77 7.66
N SER A 107 11.62 10.85 7.59
CA SER A 107 12.99 11.06 8.08
C SER A 107 13.83 11.83 7.06
N ALA A 108 13.52 11.70 5.78
CA ALA A 108 14.25 12.31 4.68
C ALA A 108 13.80 13.74 4.40
N ASP A 109 14.74 14.62 4.03
CA ASP A 109 14.41 15.92 3.45
C ASP A 109 13.91 15.73 2.01
N VAL A 110 12.72 16.23 1.74
CA VAL A 110 12.02 16.07 0.45
C VAL A 110 12.32 17.18 -0.56
N ARG A 111 13.01 18.24 -0.15
CA ARG A 111 13.31 19.39 -1.02
C ARG A 111 14.15 18.97 -2.22
N GLY A 112 13.67 19.30 -3.42
CA GLY A 112 14.33 18.95 -4.67
C GLY A 112 14.34 17.46 -5.01
N ARG A 113 13.64 16.59 -4.24
CA ARG A 113 13.56 15.16 -4.48
C ARG A 113 12.39 14.82 -5.42
N HIS A 114 12.61 13.79 -6.20
CA HIS A 114 11.52 13.14 -6.94
C HIS A 114 10.90 12.08 -6.04
N ILE A 115 9.60 12.22 -5.78
CA ILE A 115 8.87 11.34 -4.86
C ILE A 115 7.87 10.49 -5.65
N LEU A 116 7.85 9.21 -5.34
CA LEU A 116 6.82 8.28 -5.76
C LEU A 116 6.10 7.77 -4.50
N ILE A 117 4.85 8.20 -4.32
CA ILE A 117 3.98 7.65 -3.28
C ILE A 117 3.55 6.26 -3.73
N VAL A 118 3.67 5.28 -2.83
CA VAL A 118 3.26 3.89 -3.06
C VAL A 118 2.15 3.56 -2.09
N GLU A 119 0.94 3.31 -2.62
CA GLU A 119 -0.26 3.03 -1.85
C GLU A 119 -0.81 1.64 -2.16
N ASP A 120 -1.43 1.04 -1.16
CA ASP A 120 -2.20 -0.19 -1.29
C ASP A 120 -3.54 0.06 -1.98
N ILE A 121 -4.30 1.06 -1.53
CA ILE A 121 -5.62 1.39 -2.07
C ILE A 121 -5.89 2.90 -2.04
N VAL A 122 -6.50 3.40 -3.10
CA VAL A 122 -7.10 4.73 -3.13
C VAL A 122 -8.62 4.61 -3.04
N ASP A 123 -9.15 4.99 -1.89
CA ASP A 123 -10.59 5.01 -1.59
C ASP A 123 -11.17 6.41 -1.89
N SER A 124 -11.46 7.24 -0.90
CA SER A 124 -11.99 8.61 -1.10
C SER A 124 -11.01 9.56 -1.81
N GLY A 125 -9.72 9.28 -1.75
CA GLY A 125 -8.65 10.13 -2.29
C GLY A 125 -8.22 11.29 -1.37
N ARG A 126 -8.94 11.58 -0.28
CA ARG A 126 -8.68 12.73 0.61
C ARG A 126 -7.27 12.73 1.20
N THR A 127 -6.87 11.62 1.82
CA THR A 127 -5.55 11.49 2.45
C THR A 127 -4.43 11.62 1.43
N LEU A 128 -4.59 10.97 0.28
CA LEU A 128 -3.60 11.00 -0.79
C LEU A 128 -3.48 12.38 -1.43
N ALA A 129 -4.60 13.07 -1.68
CA ALA A 129 -4.59 14.44 -2.20
C ALA A 129 -3.87 15.40 -1.24
N TRP A 130 -4.14 15.28 0.07
CA TRP A 130 -3.45 16.04 1.10
C TRP A 130 -1.94 15.75 1.08
N LEU A 131 -1.55 14.48 1.03
CA LEU A 131 -0.15 14.07 1.03
C LEU A 131 0.60 14.62 -0.19
N VAL A 132 0.02 14.50 -1.38
CA VAL A 132 0.60 15.06 -2.62
C VAL A 132 0.79 16.58 -2.49
N ALA A 133 -0.21 17.29 -1.99
CA ALA A 133 -0.14 18.74 -1.80
C ALA A 133 0.92 19.12 -0.77
N GLU A 134 1.01 18.39 0.33
CA GLU A 134 1.96 18.63 1.41
C GLU A 134 3.42 18.41 0.95
N LEU A 135 3.70 17.31 0.24
CA LEU A 135 5.04 17.04 -0.28
C LEU A 135 5.47 18.08 -1.32
N LYS A 136 4.55 18.51 -2.18
CA LYS A 136 4.80 19.64 -3.12
C LYS A 136 5.07 20.94 -2.36
N ARG A 137 4.30 21.25 -1.32
CA ARG A 137 4.49 22.44 -0.46
C ARG A 137 5.86 22.42 0.25
N ARG A 138 6.35 21.23 0.62
CA ARG A 138 7.70 21.05 1.21
C ARG A 138 8.83 21.19 0.19
N GLY A 139 8.52 21.40 -1.09
CA GLY A 139 9.51 21.65 -2.14
C GLY A 139 10.02 20.43 -2.86
N ALA A 140 9.28 19.33 -2.89
CA ALA A 140 9.61 18.20 -3.74
C ALA A 140 9.68 18.62 -5.22
N ALA A 141 10.63 18.08 -5.99
CA ALA A 141 10.79 18.36 -7.41
C ALA A 141 9.64 17.78 -8.24
N SER A 142 9.19 16.59 -7.87
CA SER A 142 7.96 15.97 -8.39
C SER A 142 7.35 15.06 -7.34
N VAL A 143 6.03 14.90 -7.40
CA VAL A 143 5.27 13.94 -6.58
C VAL A 143 4.32 13.22 -7.51
N GLU A 144 4.52 11.93 -7.67
CA GLU A 144 3.68 11.04 -8.46
C GLU A 144 3.19 9.88 -7.59
N VAL A 145 2.19 9.13 -8.05
CA VAL A 145 1.51 8.10 -7.28
C VAL A 145 1.48 6.78 -8.05
N PHE A 146 1.84 5.70 -7.36
CA PHE A 146 1.42 4.34 -7.67
C PHE A 146 0.38 3.91 -6.64
N ALA A 147 -0.72 3.30 -7.10
CA ALA A 147 -1.70 2.64 -6.24
C ALA A 147 -2.03 1.25 -6.78
N LEU A 148 -1.93 0.24 -5.93
CA LEU A 148 -2.24 -1.14 -6.33
C LEU A 148 -3.73 -1.31 -6.61
N LEU A 149 -4.57 -0.72 -5.75
CA LEU A 149 -6.03 -0.74 -5.89
C LEU A 149 -6.63 0.67 -5.94
N SER A 150 -7.75 0.80 -6.63
CA SER A 150 -8.55 2.03 -6.68
C SER A 150 -10.04 1.70 -6.61
N LYS A 151 -10.80 2.46 -5.83
CA LYS A 151 -12.27 2.43 -5.79
C LYS A 151 -12.84 3.70 -6.41
N PRO A 152 -13.07 3.78 -7.73
CA PRO A 152 -13.55 4.98 -8.38
C PRO A 152 -14.90 5.46 -7.85
N SER A 153 -15.80 4.51 -7.49
CA SER A 153 -17.14 4.81 -6.95
C SER A 153 -17.12 5.51 -5.59
N ARG A 154 -16.03 5.41 -4.85
CA ARG A 154 -15.86 6.06 -3.54
C ARG A 154 -15.06 7.36 -3.61
N ARG A 155 -14.61 7.75 -4.80
CA ARG A 155 -13.77 8.92 -4.98
C ARG A 155 -14.54 10.20 -4.67
N GLU A 156 -14.05 10.96 -3.70
CA GLU A 156 -14.57 12.27 -3.30
C GLU A 156 -13.66 13.42 -3.74
N VAL A 157 -12.35 13.14 -3.81
CA VAL A 157 -11.33 14.09 -4.24
C VAL A 157 -10.55 13.46 -5.38
N ASP A 158 -10.42 14.18 -6.48
CA ASP A 158 -9.64 13.74 -7.63
C ASP A 158 -8.14 13.73 -7.30
N VAL A 159 -7.48 12.63 -7.61
CA VAL A 159 -6.04 12.44 -7.45
C VAL A 159 -5.50 11.76 -8.68
N ASP A 160 -4.50 12.36 -9.28
CA ASP A 160 -3.79 11.77 -10.41
C ASP A 160 -2.95 10.57 -9.93
N VAL A 161 -3.34 9.37 -10.34
CA VAL A 161 -2.63 8.13 -10.08
C VAL A 161 -1.92 7.72 -11.35
N LYS A 162 -0.65 8.10 -11.46
CA LYS A 162 0.15 7.88 -12.67
C LYS A 162 0.33 6.39 -12.99
N TYR A 163 0.57 5.59 -11.98
CA TYR A 163 0.72 4.14 -12.12
C TYR A 163 -0.46 3.46 -11.42
N ALA A 164 -1.50 3.15 -12.18
CA ALA A 164 -2.72 2.55 -11.65
C ALA A 164 -2.69 1.03 -11.78
N GLY A 165 -2.95 0.34 -10.68
CA GLY A 165 -3.09 -1.11 -10.62
C GLY A 165 -4.48 -1.56 -11.08
N TYR A 166 -5.32 -2.00 -10.13
CA TYR A 166 -6.65 -2.52 -10.41
C TYR A 166 -7.74 -1.56 -9.92
N GLU A 167 -8.72 -1.30 -10.76
CA GLU A 167 -10.01 -0.75 -10.32
C GLU A 167 -10.86 -1.87 -9.73
N ILE A 168 -11.39 -1.65 -8.54
CA ILE A 168 -12.20 -2.63 -7.83
C ILE A 168 -13.57 -2.06 -7.45
N PRO A 169 -14.60 -2.91 -7.27
CA PRO A 169 -15.91 -2.49 -6.78
C PRO A 169 -15.83 -1.98 -5.32
N ASP A 170 -16.94 -1.38 -4.86
CA ASP A 170 -17.06 -0.93 -3.46
C ASP A 170 -17.38 -2.10 -2.54
N GLU A 171 -16.39 -2.95 -2.33
CA GLU A 171 -16.43 -4.11 -1.43
C GLU A 171 -15.40 -3.95 -0.32
N PHE A 172 -15.64 -4.60 0.82
CA PHE A 172 -14.68 -4.56 1.92
C PHE A 172 -13.57 -5.56 1.68
N VAL A 173 -12.37 -5.06 1.35
CA VAL A 173 -11.23 -5.88 0.96
C VAL A 173 -10.18 -5.95 2.06
N VAL A 174 -9.54 -7.13 2.19
CA VAL A 174 -8.46 -7.44 3.12
C VAL A 174 -7.35 -8.21 2.41
N GLY A 175 -6.20 -8.30 3.03
CA GLY A 175 -5.04 -9.03 2.50
C GLY A 175 -4.02 -8.13 1.84
N PHE A 176 -2.82 -8.65 1.64
CA PHE A 176 -1.66 -7.95 1.08
C PHE A 176 -1.37 -6.59 1.73
N GLY A 177 -1.51 -6.51 3.07
CA GLY A 177 -1.34 -5.29 3.85
C GLY A 177 -2.65 -4.67 4.34
N LEU A 178 -3.74 -4.83 3.59
CA LEU A 178 -5.08 -4.37 3.97
C LEU A 178 -5.63 -5.18 5.14
N ASP A 179 -6.38 -4.55 6.03
CA ASP A 179 -6.87 -5.17 7.25
C ASP A 179 -8.34 -4.95 7.55
N PHE A 180 -8.82 -5.75 8.47
CA PHE A 180 -9.98 -5.49 9.30
C PHE A 180 -9.59 -5.79 10.75
N ASP A 181 -9.72 -4.81 11.63
CA ASP A 181 -9.37 -4.90 13.06
C ASP A 181 -7.96 -5.47 13.29
N GLU A 182 -6.96 -4.92 12.58
CA GLU A 182 -5.54 -5.34 12.56
C GLU A 182 -5.30 -6.80 12.12
N ARG A 183 -6.29 -7.48 11.54
CA ARG A 183 -6.21 -8.86 11.07
C ARG A 183 -6.11 -8.90 9.54
N TYR A 184 -5.70 -10.03 8.99
CA TYR A 184 -5.64 -10.39 7.55
C TYR A 184 -4.54 -9.71 6.73
N ARG A 185 -3.74 -8.78 7.26
CA ARG A 185 -2.66 -8.10 6.50
C ARG A 185 -1.64 -9.08 5.88
N ASN A 186 -1.49 -10.26 6.47
CA ASN A 186 -0.54 -11.30 6.06
C ASN A 186 -1.11 -12.33 5.07
N LEU A 187 -2.35 -12.19 4.61
CA LEU A 187 -2.81 -12.90 3.42
C LEU A 187 -1.95 -12.49 2.22
N ASP A 188 -1.60 -13.42 1.35
CA ASP A 188 -0.75 -13.16 0.20
C ASP A 188 -1.51 -12.65 -1.04
N SER A 189 -2.84 -12.73 -1.01
CA SER A 189 -3.77 -12.23 -2.02
C SER A 189 -4.69 -11.14 -1.44
N ILE A 190 -5.55 -10.56 -2.26
CA ILE A 190 -6.60 -9.62 -1.85
C ILE A 190 -7.94 -10.33 -1.97
N ALA A 191 -8.69 -10.31 -0.88
CA ALA A 191 -9.97 -10.99 -0.76
C ALA A 191 -11.08 -10.06 -0.24
N VAL A 192 -12.32 -10.38 -0.57
CA VAL A 192 -13.50 -9.70 -0.06
C VAL A 192 -13.93 -10.35 1.25
N LEU A 193 -14.11 -9.55 2.29
CA LEU A 193 -14.56 -10.00 3.60
C LEU A 193 -16.09 -10.15 3.60
N LYS A 194 -16.60 -11.23 4.18
CA LYS A 194 -18.05 -11.45 4.32
C LYS A 194 -18.68 -10.33 5.17
N PRO A 195 -19.85 -9.80 4.78
CA PRO A 195 -20.55 -8.77 5.56
C PRO A 195 -20.82 -9.16 7.02
N SER A 196 -21.03 -10.45 7.29
CA SER A 196 -21.26 -10.97 8.65
C SER A 196 -20.07 -10.74 9.59
N VAL A 197 -18.85 -10.57 9.06
CA VAL A 197 -17.65 -10.36 9.87
C VAL A 197 -17.52 -8.92 10.35
N TYR A 198 -17.86 -7.93 9.50
CA TYR A 198 -17.66 -6.51 9.82
C TYR A 198 -18.94 -5.76 10.20
N GLN A 199 -20.13 -6.26 9.84
CA GLN A 199 -21.41 -5.60 10.18
C GLN A 199 -21.86 -5.80 11.64
N GLY A 200 -21.24 -6.72 12.38
CA GLY A 200 -21.53 -6.97 13.80
C GLY A 200 -20.65 -6.21 14.78
N VAL A 201 -19.59 -5.58 14.32
CA VAL A 201 -18.66 -4.80 15.15
C VAL A 201 -19.09 -3.34 15.11
N GLN A 202 -19.97 -2.95 16.03
CA GLN A 202 -20.19 -1.51 16.29
C GLN A 202 -18.92 -0.96 16.94
N ALA A 203 -18.33 0.04 16.29
CA ALA A 203 -17.20 0.80 16.78
C ALA A 203 -17.55 1.62 18.03
#